data_84d5d89b684efaa17ef318867af520ae
#
_entry.id   84d5d89b684efaa17ef318867af520ae
#
_cell.length_a   1.000
_cell.length_b   1.000
_cell.length_c   1.000
_cell.angle_alpha   90.00
_cell.angle_beta   90.00
_cell.angle_gamma   90.00
#
_symmetry.space_group_name_H-M   'P 1'
#
loop_
_entity.id
_entity.type
_entity.pdbx_description
1 polymer ?
#
loop_
_entity_poly.entity_id
_entity_poly.type
_entity_poly.pdbx_seq_one_letter_code
_entity_poly.pdbx_strand_id
1 'polypeptide(L)'
;IPVIILDRQVDVQDESLFTCWVGSDFELEGKMVTEWLREYIIAKNMNPSDIHIANIQGTIGASAQIGRTKGLAKAARENGWDLLAEVTGDFTQTKGREVMISLLATYKELNVVYCENDNEAFGAIEAIEAAGRKAGSNLAAGEIMVISFDGVKKDAMQYVFEDKISCIG
;
A
#
# COMPACT_ATOMS: atom_id res chain seq x y z
N ILE A 1 37.42 5.17 -0.39
CA ILE A 1 36.70 4.27 0.55
C ILE A 1 35.48 3.73 -0.18
N PRO A 2 35.26 2.39 -0.25
CA PRO A 2 34.06 1.83 -0.84
C PRO A 2 32.82 2.30 -0.10
N VAL A 3 31.79 2.74 -0.83
CA VAL A 3 30.49 3.13 -0.29
C VAL A 3 29.44 2.14 -0.81
N ILE A 4 28.67 1.55 0.09
CA ILE A 4 27.56 0.66 -0.24
C ILE A 4 26.29 1.37 0.19
N ILE A 5 25.35 1.55 -0.73
CA ILE A 5 24.01 2.08 -0.44
C ILE A 5 23.12 0.91 -0.06
N LEU A 6 22.39 1.02 1.05
CA LEU A 6 21.48 -0.02 1.53
C LEU A 6 20.05 0.50 1.57
N ASP A 7 19.09 -0.37 1.26
CA ASP A 7 17.65 -0.14 1.29
C ASP A 7 17.21 0.93 0.27
N ARG A 8 17.28 2.20 0.63
CA ARG A 8 16.81 3.31 -0.20
C ARG A 8 17.79 3.63 -1.32
N GLN A 9 17.31 3.70 -2.55
CA GLN A 9 18.07 4.17 -3.68
C GLN A 9 18.31 5.68 -3.59
N VAL A 10 19.46 6.16 -4.08
CA VAL A 10 19.79 7.58 -4.20
C VAL A 10 19.71 8.00 -5.67
N ASP A 11 19.13 9.17 -5.89
CA ASP A 11 19.09 9.79 -7.21
C ASP A 11 20.33 10.69 -7.37
N VAL A 12 21.35 10.14 -8.01
CA VAL A 12 22.61 10.86 -8.29
C VAL A 12 23.00 10.67 -9.76
N GLN A 13 23.52 11.72 -10.37
CA GLN A 13 23.98 11.66 -11.77
C GLN A 13 25.30 10.90 -11.93
N ASP A 14 26.13 10.88 -10.89
CA ASP A 14 27.42 10.21 -10.89
C ASP A 14 27.37 8.93 -10.06
N GLU A 15 27.13 7.82 -10.73
CA GLU A 15 27.10 6.49 -10.10
C GLU A 15 28.47 6.01 -9.57
N SER A 16 29.57 6.72 -9.90
CA SER A 16 30.88 6.39 -9.34
C SER A 16 31.04 6.79 -7.87
N LEU A 17 30.08 7.53 -7.30
CA LEU A 17 30.06 7.94 -5.90
C LEU A 17 29.84 6.77 -4.93
N PHE A 18 29.33 5.64 -5.41
CA PHE A 18 29.15 4.43 -4.61
C PHE A 18 29.55 3.17 -5.36
N THR A 19 29.89 2.14 -4.62
CA THR A 19 30.35 0.85 -5.18
C THR A 19 29.18 0.00 -5.69
N CYS A 20 28.11 -0.06 -4.91
CA CYS A 20 26.87 -0.74 -5.28
C CYS A 20 25.72 -0.26 -4.41
N TRP A 21 24.50 -0.53 -4.87
CA TRP A 21 23.27 -0.44 -4.11
C TRP A 21 22.73 -1.86 -3.87
N VAL A 22 22.18 -2.09 -2.67
CA VAL A 22 21.53 -3.34 -2.28
C VAL A 22 20.20 -2.99 -1.64
N GLY A 23 19.11 -3.34 -2.30
CA GLY A 23 17.75 -3.03 -1.85
C GLY A 23 16.69 -3.71 -2.71
N SER A 24 15.44 -3.48 -2.40
CA SER A 24 14.28 -4.02 -3.13
C SER A 24 13.99 -3.23 -4.40
N ASP A 25 13.46 -3.91 -5.40
CA ASP A 25 12.83 -3.26 -6.55
C ASP A 25 11.40 -2.83 -6.18
N PHE A 26 11.27 -1.62 -5.68
CA PHE A 26 10.00 -1.08 -5.18
C PHE A 26 8.92 -0.94 -6.26
N GLU A 27 9.28 -0.76 -7.53
CA GLU A 27 8.30 -0.77 -8.62
C GLU A 27 7.78 -2.19 -8.88
N LEU A 28 8.66 -3.18 -8.80
CA LEU A 28 8.29 -4.58 -8.90
C LEU A 28 7.39 -5.02 -7.73
N GLU A 29 7.70 -4.60 -6.49
CA GLU A 29 6.82 -4.85 -5.33
C GLU A 29 5.40 -4.33 -5.60
N GLY A 30 5.28 -3.07 -6.02
CA GLY A 30 3.98 -2.46 -6.35
C GLY A 30 3.26 -3.22 -7.48
N LYS A 31 3.98 -3.68 -8.50
CA LYS A 31 3.43 -4.50 -9.57
C LYS A 31 2.93 -5.84 -9.06
N MET A 32 3.71 -6.55 -8.26
CA MET A 32 3.33 -7.88 -7.74
C MET A 32 2.05 -7.83 -6.90
N VAL A 33 1.96 -6.85 -6.02
CA VAL A 33 0.78 -6.66 -5.17
C VAL A 33 -0.46 -6.28 -5.98
N THR A 34 -0.33 -5.42 -6.97
CA THR A 34 -1.46 -5.06 -7.84
C THR A 34 -1.86 -6.19 -8.79
N GLU A 35 -0.93 -7.06 -9.17
CA GLU A 35 -1.23 -8.28 -9.91
C GLU A 35 -2.03 -9.27 -9.04
N TRP A 36 -1.64 -9.43 -7.76
CA TRP A 36 -2.41 -10.19 -6.80
C TRP A 36 -3.85 -9.62 -6.64
N LEU A 37 -4.01 -8.31 -6.52
CA LEU A 37 -5.33 -7.67 -6.43
C LEU A 37 -6.17 -7.95 -7.68
N ARG A 38 -5.58 -7.87 -8.87
CA ARG A 38 -6.25 -8.20 -10.14
C ARG A 38 -6.74 -9.65 -10.15
N GLU A 39 -5.90 -10.58 -9.73
CA GLU A 39 -6.28 -12.00 -9.65
C GLU A 39 -7.40 -12.24 -8.64
N TYR A 40 -7.35 -11.55 -7.49
CA TYR A 40 -8.43 -11.59 -6.51
C TYR A 40 -9.76 -11.13 -7.11
N ILE A 41 -9.78 -9.99 -7.80
CA ILE A 41 -10.99 -9.44 -8.44
C ILE A 41 -11.57 -10.43 -9.45
N ILE A 42 -10.72 -11.02 -10.29
CA ILE A 42 -11.11 -12.06 -11.27
C ILE A 42 -11.69 -13.28 -10.55
N ALA A 43 -11.00 -13.80 -9.55
CA ALA A 43 -11.43 -14.99 -8.80
C ALA A 43 -12.76 -14.79 -8.07
N LYS A 44 -13.06 -13.57 -7.64
CA LYS A 44 -14.34 -13.20 -7.00
C LYS A 44 -15.41 -12.77 -8.00
N ASN A 45 -15.13 -12.77 -9.31
CA ASN A 45 -16.02 -12.31 -10.37
C ASN A 45 -16.59 -10.90 -10.10
N MET A 46 -15.72 -10.00 -9.62
CA MET A 46 -16.06 -8.60 -9.34
C MET A 46 -15.88 -7.73 -10.57
N ASN A 47 -16.62 -6.64 -10.64
CA ASN A 47 -16.42 -5.65 -11.69
C ASN A 47 -15.23 -4.74 -11.29
N PRO A 48 -14.21 -4.56 -12.15
CA PRO A 48 -13.10 -3.68 -11.86
C PRO A 48 -13.50 -2.23 -11.51
N SER A 49 -14.59 -1.72 -12.09
CA SER A 49 -15.10 -0.37 -11.78
C SER A 49 -15.65 -0.23 -10.35
N ASP A 50 -15.89 -1.33 -9.64
CA ASP A 50 -16.36 -1.32 -8.25
C ASP A 50 -15.19 -1.31 -7.25
N ILE A 51 -13.96 -1.22 -7.74
CA ILE A 51 -12.74 -1.17 -6.92
C ILE A 51 -12.33 0.29 -6.76
N HIS A 52 -12.48 0.78 -5.54
CA HIS A 52 -12.23 2.17 -5.14
C HIS A 52 -11.07 2.20 -4.16
N ILE A 53 -9.92 2.71 -4.61
CA ILE A 53 -8.63 2.61 -3.91
C ILE A 53 -8.22 3.97 -3.34
N ALA A 54 -7.75 3.99 -2.09
CA ALA A 54 -6.94 5.09 -1.58
C ALA A 54 -5.50 4.59 -1.33
N ASN A 55 -4.51 5.38 -1.78
CA ASN A 55 -3.10 5.15 -1.50
C ASN A 55 -2.67 6.00 -0.31
N ILE A 56 -2.25 5.35 0.77
CA ILE A 56 -1.54 5.97 1.89
C ILE A 56 -0.05 5.82 1.60
N GLN A 57 0.53 6.90 1.09
CA GLN A 57 1.91 6.96 0.61
C GLN A 57 2.89 7.14 1.75
N GLY A 58 4.06 6.55 1.59
CA GLY A 58 5.18 6.81 2.48
C GLY A 58 5.70 8.25 2.40
N THR A 59 6.90 8.47 2.94
CA THR A 59 7.59 9.77 2.87
C THR A 59 7.82 10.16 1.42
N ILE A 60 7.24 11.28 1.02
CA ILE A 60 7.29 11.76 -0.36
C ILE A 60 8.73 11.95 -0.84
N GLY A 61 9.04 11.38 -2.00
CA GLY A 61 10.38 11.41 -2.60
C GLY A 61 11.29 10.26 -2.18
N ALA A 62 10.87 9.40 -1.25
CA ALA A 62 11.61 8.18 -0.95
C ALA A 62 11.48 7.17 -2.10
N SER A 63 12.54 6.45 -2.43
CA SER A 63 12.55 5.48 -3.54
C SER A 63 11.46 4.41 -3.41
N ALA A 64 11.16 3.95 -2.18
CA ALA A 64 10.06 3.03 -1.91
C ALA A 64 8.70 3.65 -2.24
N GLN A 65 8.43 4.88 -1.79
CA GLN A 65 7.20 5.60 -2.11
C GLN A 65 7.05 5.77 -3.63
N ILE A 66 8.08 6.24 -4.32
CA ILE A 66 8.05 6.47 -5.78
C ILE A 66 7.72 5.17 -6.53
N GLY A 67 8.39 4.07 -6.18
CA GLY A 67 8.21 2.79 -6.86
C GLY A 67 6.83 2.18 -6.60
N ARG A 68 6.42 2.08 -5.33
CA ARG A 68 5.13 1.50 -4.91
C ARG A 68 3.95 2.29 -5.47
N THR A 69 3.99 3.64 -5.39
CA THR A 69 2.99 4.52 -6.01
C THR A 69 2.91 4.31 -7.53
N LYS A 70 4.05 4.24 -8.22
CA LYS A 70 4.11 4.07 -9.68
C LYS A 70 3.47 2.73 -10.10
N GLY A 71 3.75 1.66 -9.35
CA GLY A 71 3.14 0.35 -9.57
C GLY A 71 1.62 0.40 -9.48
N LEU A 72 1.08 0.99 -8.41
CA LEU A 72 -0.35 1.15 -8.21
C LEU A 72 -1.00 2.02 -9.30
N ALA A 73 -0.47 3.21 -9.55
CA ALA A 73 -1.05 4.15 -10.51
C ALA A 73 -1.10 3.59 -11.93
N LYS A 74 -0.10 2.78 -12.32
CA LYS A 74 -0.09 2.06 -13.58
C LYS A 74 -1.19 1.01 -13.62
N ALA A 75 -1.25 0.16 -12.60
CA ALA A 75 -2.22 -0.94 -12.52
C ALA A 75 -3.67 -0.42 -12.48
N ALA A 76 -3.94 0.64 -11.72
CA ALA A 76 -5.26 1.24 -11.64
C ALA A 76 -5.77 1.69 -13.02
N ARG A 77 -4.91 2.36 -13.80
CA ARG A 77 -5.26 2.77 -15.17
C ARG A 77 -5.49 1.59 -16.11
N GLU A 78 -4.62 0.57 -16.05
CA GLU A 78 -4.69 -0.60 -16.94
C GLU A 78 -5.89 -1.50 -16.65
N ASN A 79 -6.34 -1.55 -15.40
CA ASN A 79 -7.44 -2.41 -14.96
C ASN A 79 -8.78 -1.67 -14.79
N GLY A 80 -8.81 -0.35 -14.93
CA GLY A 80 -10.03 0.44 -14.76
C GLY A 80 -10.50 0.56 -13.30
N TRP A 81 -9.56 0.53 -12.34
CA TRP A 81 -9.84 0.79 -10.92
C TRP A 81 -9.92 2.29 -10.67
N ASP A 82 -10.73 2.68 -9.71
CA ASP A 82 -10.89 4.07 -9.31
C ASP A 82 -9.89 4.41 -8.19
N LEU A 83 -8.85 5.18 -8.52
CA LEU A 83 -7.89 5.69 -7.56
C LEU A 83 -8.41 7.02 -6.97
N LEU A 84 -9.13 6.94 -5.85
CA LEU A 84 -9.83 8.04 -5.21
C LEU A 84 -8.91 9.12 -4.66
N ALA A 85 -7.78 8.70 -4.06
CA ALA A 85 -6.87 9.61 -3.39
C ALA A 85 -5.46 9.00 -3.24
N GLU A 86 -4.48 9.90 -3.22
CA GLU A 86 -3.10 9.63 -2.84
C GLU A 86 -2.71 10.63 -1.74
N VAL A 87 -2.43 10.13 -0.54
CA VAL A 87 -2.15 10.96 0.64
C VAL A 87 -0.97 10.38 1.42
N THR A 88 -0.11 11.25 1.98
CA THR A 88 1.05 10.76 2.70
C THR A 88 0.72 10.35 4.14
N GLY A 89 1.11 9.12 4.50
CA GLY A 89 1.17 8.59 5.86
C GLY A 89 2.57 8.64 6.46
N ASP A 90 3.56 9.07 5.65
CA ASP A 90 4.94 9.31 6.04
C ASP A 90 5.61 8.08 6.71
N PHE A 91 5.22 6.89 6.28
CA PHE A 91 5.66 5.59 6.84
C PHE A 91 5.38 5.42 8.34
N THR A 92 4.45 6.19 8.92
CA THR A 92 4.14 6.14 10.34
C THR A 92 2.72 5.67 10.64
N GLN A 93 2.56 4.93 11.73
CA GLN A 93 1.25 4.44 12.18
C GLN A 93 0.31 5.59 12.54
N THR A 94 0.81 6.58 13.29
CA THR A 94 0.02 7.75 13.70
C THR A 94 -0.53 8.51 12.51
N LYS A 95 0.33 8.79 11.52
CA LYS A 95 -0.10 9.53 10.33
C LYS A 95 -1.01 8.69 9.44
N GLY A 96 -0.72 7.41 9.26
CA GLY A 96 -1.58 6.46 8.56
C GLY A 96 -3.00 6.45 9.16
N ARG A 97 -3.11 6.43 10.49
CA ARG A 97 -4.41 6.53 11.18
C ARG A 97 -5.12 7.86 10.93
N GLU A 98 -4.41 9.00 11.04
CA GLU A 98 -4.97 10.33 10.83
C GLU A 98 -5.55 10.49 9.42
N VAL A 99 -4.77 10.11 8.40
CA VAL A 99 -5.22 10.24 7.01
C VAL A 99 -6.35 9.28 6.69
N MET A 100 -6.33 8.06 7.25
CA MET A 100 -7.41 7.09 7.06
C MET A 100 -8.73 7.57 7.63
N ILE A 101 -8.76 8.24 8.79
CA ILE A 101 -9.96 8.88 9.35
C ILE A 101 -10.54 9.87 8.33
N SER A 102 -9.70 10.69 7.71
CA SER A 102 -10.12 11.69 6.71
C SER A 102 -10.64 11.02 5.43
N LEU A 103 -9.99 9.95 4.97
CA LEU A 103 -10.42 9.18 3.80
C LEU A 103 -11.80 8.56 4.01
N LEU A 104 -12.04 7.92 5.16
CA LEU A 104 -13.34 7.33 5.53
C LEU A 104 -14.46 8.36 5.64
N ALA A 105 -14.14 9.59 6.06
CA ALA A 105 -15.11 10.67 6.11
C ALA A 105 -15.50 11.16 4.71
N THR A 106 -14.54 11.21 3.79
CA THR A 106 -14.68 11.78 2.45
C THR A 106 -15.24 10.79 1.42
N TYR A 107 -14.71 9.58 1.39
CA TYR A 107 -14.99 8.57 0.37
C TYR A 107 -15.80 7.41 0.95
N LYS A 108 -17.10 7.42 0.77
CA LYS A 108 -17.99 6.38 1.32
C LYS A 108 -17.90 5.06 0.58
N GLU A 109 -17.53 5.12 -0.70
CA GLU A 109 -17.31 4.00 -1.61
C GLU A 109 -15.97 3.30 -1.41
N LEU A 110 -15.01 3.91 -0.68
CA LEU A 110 -13.69 3.35 -0.42
C LEU A 110 -13.76 1.91 0.10
N ASN A 111 -13.14 0.99 -0.64
CA ASN A 111 -13.14 -0.44 -0.32
C ASN A 111 -11.75 -1.10 -0.38
N VAL A 112 -10.73 -0.42 -0.90
CA VAL A 112 -9.34 -0.88 -0.87
C VAL A 112 -8.43 0.22 -0.36
N VAL A 113 -7.58 -0.07 0.61
CA VAL A 113 -6.54 0.84 1.10
C VAL A 113 -5.18 0.21 0.81
N TYR A 114 -4.40 0.90 0.01
CA TYR A 114 -3.04 0.54 -0.33
C TYR A 114 -2.10 1.36 0.56
N CYS A 115 -1.48 0.71 1.54
CA CYS A 115 -0.56 1.32 2.50
C CYS A 115 0.86 0.97 2.11
N GLU A 116 1.71 1.94 1.92
CA GLU A 116 3.06 1.71 1.39
C GLU A 116 4.03 1.12 2.43
N ASN A 117 3.59 0.87 3.67
CA ASN A 117 4.27 0.01 4.64
C ASN A 117 3.33 -0.53 5.73
N ASP A 118 3.88 -1.42 6.59
CA ASP A 118 3.15 -2.03 7.71
C ASP A 118 2.63 -1.02 8.74
N ASN A 119 3.41 0.03 9.05
CA ASN A 119 3.00 1.02 10.06
C ASN A 119 1.75 1.78 9.60
N GLU A 120 1.71 2.18 8.33
CA GLU A 120 0.55 2.85 7.74
C GLU A 120 -0.66 1.92 7.73
N ALA A 121 -0.47 0.64 7.39
CA ALA A 121 -1.52 -0.38 7.42
C ALA A 121 -2.09 -0.56 8.82
N PHE A 122 -1.25 -0.63 9.86
CA PHE A 122 -1.72 -0.71 11.24
C PHE A 122 -2.56 0.50 11.64
N GLY A 123 -2.11 1.70 11.30
CA GLY A 123 -2.87 2.93 11.53
C GLY A 123 -4.20 2.96 10.78
N ALA A 124 -4.21 2.51 9.52
CA ALA A 124 -5.42 2.43 8.72
C ALA A 124 -6.43 1.44 9.33
N ILE A 125 -5.99 0.26 9.78
CA ILE A 125 -6.84 -0.75 10.43
C ILE A 125 -7.46 -0.18 11.71
N GLU A 126 -6.68 0.50 12.56
CA GLU A 126 -7.20 1.14 13.76
C GLU A 126 -8.32 2.15 13.44
N ALA A 127 -8.15 2.95 12.39
CA ALA A 127 -9.14 3.93 11.96
C ALA A 127 -10.41 3.26 11.41
N ILE A 128 -10.26 2.19 10.62
CA ILE A 128 -11.37 1.40 10.07
C ILE A 128 -12.20 0.80 11.20
N GLU A 129 -11.55 0.14 12.16
CA GLU A 129 -12.22 -0.48 13.31
C GLU A 129 -12.89 0.56 14.22
N ALA A 130 -12.22 1.70 14.48
CA ALA A 130 -12.79 2.80 15.26
C ALA A 130 -14.02 3.45 14.59
N ALA A 131 -14.12 3.40 13.26
CA ALA A 131 -15.29 3.85 12.51
C ALA A 131 -16.42 2.81 12.47
N GLY A 132 -16.28 1.67 13.17
CA GLY A 132 -17.27 0.59 13.19
C GLY A 132 -17.31 -0.23 11.89
N ARG A 133 -16.29 -0.09 11.03
CA ARG A 133 -16.11 -0.91 9.82
C ARG A 133 -15.14 -2.05 10.10
N LYS A 134 -15.03 -2.98 9.20
CA LYS A 134 -14.13 -4.13 9.32
C LYS A 134 -13.06 -4.08 8.24
N ALA A 135 -11.79 -4.24 8.64
CA ALA A 135 -10.72 -4.55 7.73
C ALA A 135 -10.80 -6.04 7.37
N GLY A 136 -10.70 -6.38 6.09
CA GLY A 136 -10.77 -7.76 5.64
C GLY A 136 -10.92 -7.91 4.14
N SER A 137 -10.78 -9.14 3.67
CA SER A 137 -10.78 -9.44 2.23
C SER A 137 -12.19 -9.58 1.62
N ASN A 138 -13.25 -9.61 2.43
CA ASN A 138 -14.62 -9.83 1.92
C ASN A 138 -15.29 -8.49 1.50
N LEU A 139 -14.88 -7.93 0.36
CA LEU A 139 -15.44 -6.69 -0.19
C LEU A 139 -16.96 -6.78 -0.41
N ALA A 140 -17.49 -7.94 -0.77
CA ALA A 140 -18.93 -8.14 -0.97
C ALA A 140 -19.73 -7.99 0.33
N ALA A 141 -19.12 -8.22 1.49
CA ALA A 141 -19.72 -7.97 2.81
C ALA A 141 -19.52 -6.52 3.28
N GLY A 142 -18.91 -5.64 2.49
CA GLY A 142 -18.62 -4.26 2.85
C GLY A 142 -17.35 -4.08 3.71
N GLU A 143 -16.49 -5.10 3.78
CA GLU A 143 -15.18 -4.97 4.41
C GLU A 143 -14.28 -4.06 3.58
N ILE A 144 -13.27 -3.47 4.22
CA ILE A 144 -12.23 -2.69 3.54
C ILE A 144 -10.97 -3.54 3.46
N MET A 145 -10.54 -3.84 2.26
CA MET A 145 -9.28 -4.54 2.00
C MET A 145 -8.10 -3.64 2.33
N VAL A 146 -7.17 -4.14 3.15
CA VAL A 146 -5.92 -3.45 3.46
C VAL A 146 -4.77 -4.23 2.82
N ILE A 147 -3.99 -3.52 2.02
CA ILE A 147 -2.77 -3.99 1.37
C ILE A 147 -1.59 -3.29 2.05
N SER A 148 -0.51 -4.01 2.30
CA SER A 148 0.68 -3.53 2.99
C SER A 148 1.97 -3.92 2.27
N PHE A 149 3.09 -3.41 2.76
CA PHE A 149 4.44 -3.80 2.34
C PHE A 149 5.34 -3.98 3.56
N ASP A 150 6.51 -4.53 3.34
CA ASP A 150 7.60 -4.86 4.26
C ASP A 150 7.43 -6.23 4.94
N GLY A 151 6.34 -6.49 5.65
CA GLY A 151 6.10 -7.78 6.31
C GLY A 151 7.10 -8.16 7.39
N VAL A 152 7.88 -7.21 7.89
CA VAL A 152 9.01 -7.48 8.81
C VAL A 152 8.58 -7.58 10.27
N LYS A 153 7.45 -7.06 10.63
CA LYS A 153 6.93 -7.11 11.99
C LYS A 153 6.10 -8.37 12.22
N LYS A 154 6.25 -8.95 13.41
CA LYS A 154 5.43 -10.10 13.81
C LYS A 154 3.93 -9.79 13.74
N ASP A 155 3.55 -8.57 14.08
CA ASP A 155 2.16 -8.12 14.06
C ASP A 155 1.60 -8.06 12.62
N ALA A 156 2.44 -7.76 11.62
CA ALA A 156 2.02 -7.79 10.22
C ALA A 156 1.58 -9.20 9.79
N MET A 157 2.36 -10.22 10.13
CA MET A 157 2.01 -11.62 9.87
C MET A 157 0.77 -12.06 10.64
N GLN A 158 0.61 -11.60 11.90
CA GLN A 158 -0.58 -11.86 12.68
C GLN A 158 -1.83 -11.25 12.03
N TYR A 159 -1.74 -10.04 11.50
CA TYR A 159 -2.85 -9.38 10.81
C TYR A 159 -3.21 -10.04 9.47
N VAL A 160 -2.23 -10.63 8.78
CA VAL A 160 -2.54 -11.48 7.61
C VAL A 160 -3.31 -12.73 8.05
N PHE A 161 -2.87 -13.39 9.11
CA PHE A 161 -3.56 -14.57 9.63
C PHE A 161 -4.99 -14.27 10.09
N GLU A 162 -5.24 -13.07 10.62
CA GLU A 162 -6.56 -12.57 11.05
C GLU A 162 -7.40 -11.98 9.91
N ASP A 163 -6.93 -12.02 8.67
CA ASP A 163 -7.55 -11.39 7.50
C ASP A 163 -7.77 -9.86 7.67
N LYS A 164 -6.95 -9.18 8.46
CA LYS A 164 -6.96 -7.72 8.60
C LYS A 164 -6.07 -7.04 7.56
N ILE A 165 -4.99 -7.70 7.16
CA ILE A 165 -4.18 -7.37 6.00
C ILE A 165 -4.37 -8.48 4.99
N SER A 166 -4.80 -8.15 3.79
CA SER A 166 -5.15 -9.14 2.77
C SER A 166 -3.97 -9.53 1.89
N CYS A 167 -2.98 -8.66 1.75
CA CYS A 167 -1.75 -8.89 0.98
C CYS A 167 -0.60 -8.04 1.54
N ILE A 168 0.60 -8.61 1.53
CA ILE A 168 1.86 -7.89 1.80
C ILE A 168 2.79 -8.11 0.61
N GLY A 169 3.33 -7.01 0.08
CA GLY A 169 4.33 -6.97 -0.99
C GLY A 169 5.76 -6.93 -0.48
#